data_f01134fc092de4e342111f0735940c71
#
_entry.id   f01134fc092de4e342111f0735940c71
#
_cell.length_a   1.000
_cell.length_b   1.000
_cell.length_c   1.000
_cell.angle_alpha   90.00
_cell.angle_beta   90.00
_cell.angle_gamma   90.00
#
_symmetry.space_group_name_H-M   'P 1'
#
loop_
_entity.id
_entity.type
_entity.pdbx_description
1 polymer ?
#
loop_
_entity_poly.entity_id
_entity_poly.type
_entity_poly.pdbx_seq_one_letter_code
_entity_poly.pdbx_strand_id
1 'polypeptide(L)'
;RAAFKDKNTKGVILRINSPGGSPVQAGYVYDEIKRLRKKYENTKVYAVIVDVCASGGYYIAAAADEIYADKASLVGSIGVLMNGFGFVGTMDKLGVERRLITAGEHKAMMDPFSPLKKDDKQHMQNMIDDVHQQFINVVKQGRGDRLKDNPDLFSGLVWNGDKGVELGLVDALGSSSYVAREVIGAEKIVDYTPRANFIDRFANQLGASFAKMMMQTLGSQEMAMRYLPY
;
A
#
# COMPACT_ATOMS: atom_id res chain seq x y z
N ARG A 1 -5.08 -6.07 17.73
CA ARG A 1 -4.78 -6.27 19.18
C ARG A 1 -6.05 -6.52 19.98
N ALA A 2 -7.09 -5.68 19.85
CA ALA A 2 -8.32 -5.81 20.62
C ALA A 2 -9.01 -7.16 20.35
N ALA A 3 -9.18 -7.54 19.08
CA ALA A 3 -9.76 -8.82 18.70
C ALA A 3 -9.05 -10.03 19.35
N PHE A 4 -7.72 -10.04 19.37
CA PHE A 4 -6.95 -11.12 20.01
C PHE A 4 -7.08 -11.18 21.54
N LYS A 5 -7.44 -10.06 22.18
CA LYS A 5 -7.64 -10.00 23.65
C LYS A 5 -9.03 -10.48 24.07
N ASP A 6 -9.98 -10.48 23.16
CA ASP A 6 -11.33 -10.96 23.42
C ASP A 6 -11.33 -12.49 23.46
N LYS A 7 -11.70 -13.05 24.62
CA LYS A 7 -11.71 -14.50 24.86
C LYS A 7 -12.73 -15.27 24.00
N ASN A 8 -13.69 -14.57 23.41
CA ASN A 8 -14.71 -15.15 22.55
C ASN A 8 -14.29 -15.20 21.07
N THR A 9 -13.16 -14.58 20.71
CA THR A 9 -12.65 -14.56 19.34
C THR A 9 -12.27 -15.97 18.90
N LYS A 10 -12.92 -16.47 17.84
CA LYS A 10 -12.64 -17.77 17.20
C LYS A 10 -11.59 -17.66 16.09
N GLY A 11 -11.54 -16.51 15.43
CA GLY A 11 -10.57 -16.19 14.38
C GLY A 11 -10.59 -14.69 14.11
N VAL A 12 -9.52 -14.18 13.55
CA VAL A 12 -9.39 -12.74 13.20
C VAL A 12 -9.39 -12.58 11.69
N ILE A 13 -10.30 -11.79 11.17
CA ILE A 13 -10.35 -11.42 9.75
C ILE A 13 -9.70 -10.05 9.57
N LEU A 14 -8.64 -10.01 8.77
CA LEU A 14 -8.04 -8.79 8.25
C LEU A 14 -8.70 -8.48 6.90
N ARG A 15 -9.66 -7.59 6.90
CA ARG A 15 -10.30 -7.13 5.67
C ARG A 15 -9.42 -6.08 5.01
N ILE A 16 -8.88 -6.41 3.83
CA ILE A 16 -7.88 -5.58 3.15
C ILE A 16 -8.46 -5.00 1.86
N ASN A 17 -8.36 -3.68 1.72
CA ASN A 17 -8.62 -2.95 0.48
C ASN A 17 -7.56 -1.85 0.34
N SER A 18 -6.41 -2.18 -0.27
CA SER A 18 -5.24 -1.31 -0.28
C SER A 18 -4.38 -1.53 -1.54
N PRO A 19 -4.01 -0.45 -2.25
CA PRO A 19 -3.06 -0.53 -3.36
C PRO A 19 -1.60 -0.63 -2.89
N GLY A 20 -1.34 -0.57 -1.58
CA GLY A 20 -0.02 -0.57 -0.98
C GLY A 20 0.33 0.75 -0.31
N GLY A 21 1.61 1.07 -0.26
CA GLY A 21 2.13 2.27 0.39
C GLY A 21 3.53 2.05 0.94
N SER A 22 3.86 2.73 2.03
CA SER A 22 5.19 2.67 2.66
C SER A 22 5.58 1.24 3.08
N PRO A 23 6.72 0.71 2.61
CA PRO A 23 7.21 -0.60 3.03
C PRO A 23 7.48 -0.67 4.54
N VAL A 24 7.90 0.42 5.16
CA VAL A 24 8.13 0.48 6.62
C VAL A 24 6.84 0.28 7.39
N GLN A 25 5.76 0.96 6.98
CA GLN A 25 4.46 0.83 7.63
C GLN A 25 3.88 -0.57 7.43
N ALA A 26 4.02 -1.13 6.24
CA ALA A 26 3.60 -2.51 5.95
C ALA A 26 4.39 -3.51 6.82
N GLY A 27 5.70 -3.31 6.96
CA GLY A 27 6.57 -4.14 7.81
C GLY A 27 6.13 -4.11 9.28
N TYR A 28 5.86 -2.94 9.86
CA TYR A 28 5.38 -2.86 11.25
C TYR A 28 4.06 -3.61 11.48
N VAL A 29 3.15 -3.52 10.52
CA VAL A 29 1.87 -4.25 10.61
C VAL A 29 2.09 -5.76 10.47
N TYR A 30 2.91 -6.18 9.52
CA TYR A 30 3.31 -7.58 9.32
C TYR A 30 3.92 -8.17 10.59
N ASP A 31 4.92 -7.51 11.16
CA ASP A 31 5.62 -7.98 12.36
C ASP A 31 4.67 -8.10 13.55
N GLU A 32 3.76 -7.14 13.72
CA GLU A 32 2.78 -7.18 14.80
C GLU A 32 1.78 -8.34 14.62
N ILE A 33 1.34 -8.63 13.38
CA ILE A 33 0.48 -9.77 13.09
C ILE A 33 1.23 -11.08 13.42
N LYS A 34 2.47 -11.23 12.96
CA LYS A 34 3.31 -12.40 13.25
C LYS A 34 3.52 -12.59 14.76
N ARG A 35 3.78 -11.49 15.48
CA ARG A 35 3.91 -11.52 16.96
C ARG A 35 2.62 -11.97 17.64
N LEU A 36 1.47 -11.46 17.18
CA LEU A 36 0.17 -11.82 17.75
C LEU A 36 -0.20 -13.27 17.44
N ARG A 37 0.04 -13.75 16.24
CA ARG A 37 -0.14 -15.17 15.88
C ARG A 37 0.70 -16.10 16.75
N LYS A 38 1.97 -15.74 17.00
CA LYS A 38 2.83 -16.50 17.92
C LYS A 38 2.33 -16.47 19.37
N LYS A 39 1.73 -15.34 19.82
CA LYS A 39 1.22 -15.21 21.19
C LYS A 39 -0.13 -15.92 21.39
N TYR A 40 -0.96 -16.01 20.36
CA TYR A 40 -2.32 -16.53 20.40
C TYR A 40 -2.46 -17.66 19.37
N GLU A 41 -1.74 -18.76 19.57
CA GLU A 41 -1.57 -19.86 18.61
C GLU A 41 -2.91 -20.52 18.20
N ASN A 42 -3.90 -20.49 19.09
CA ASN A 42 -5.23 -21.03 18.83
C ASN A 42 -6.16 -20.06 18.04
N THR A 43 -5.72 -18.83 17.78
CA THR A 43 -6.53 -17.83 17.07
C THR A 43 -5.90 -17.55 15.69
N LYS A 44 -6.44 -18.20 14.66
CA LYS A 44 -5.98 -18.02 13.28
C LYS A 44 -6.33 -16.62 12.74
N VAL A 45 -5.50 -16.16 11.82
CA VAL A 45 -5.66 -14.88 11.10
C VAL A 45 -5.94 -15.15 9.63
N TYR A 46 -7.03 -14.61 9.14
CA TYR A 46 -7.45 -14.71 7.75
C TYR A 46 -7.38 -13.34 7.09
N ALA A 47 -6.61 -13.19 6.02
CA ALA A 47 -6.69 -12.01 5.19
C ALA A 47 -7.81 -12.18 4.16
N VAL A 48 -8.72 -11.23 4.10
CA VAL A 48 -9.81 -11.22 3.10
C VAL A 48 -9.69 -9.97 2.25
N ILE A 49 -9.39 -10.18 1.00
CA ILE A 49 -9.18 -9.11 0.01
C ILE A 49 -10.54 -8.66 -0.51
N VAL A 50 -10.77 -7.34 -0.52
CA VAL A 50 -11.98 -6.73 -1.10
C VAL A 50 -11.71 -6.46 -2.58
N ASP A 51 -11.44 -5.20 -2.97
CA ASP A 51 -11.18 -4.88 -4.37
C ASP A 51 -9.68 -5.04 -4.72
N VAL A 52 -8.80 -4.58 -3.84
CA VAL A 52 -7.35 -4.54 -4.09
C VAL A 52 -6.55 -4.94 -2.84
N CYS A 53 -5.55 -5.77 -3.04
CA CYS A 53 -4.50 -6.07 -2.07
C CYS A 53 -3.17 -6.16 -2.80
N ALA A 54 -2.56 -5.02 -3.06
CA ALA A 54 -1.37 -4.91 -3.88
C ALA A 54 -0.19 -4.32 -3.10
N SER A 55 1.04 -4.65 -3.50
CA SER A 55 2.28 -4.10 -2.93
C SER A 55 2.31 -4.21 -1.40
N GLY A 56 2.47 -3.11 -0.66
CA GLY A 56 2.43 -3.10 0.80
C GLY A 56 1.17 -3.73 1.42
N GLY A 57 0.03 -3.71 0.72
CA GLY A 57 -1.18 -4.42 1.13
C GLY A 57 -0.98 -5.93 1.13
N TYR A 58 -0.35 -6.47 0.08
CA TYR A 58 -0.04 -7.89 -0.02
C TYR A 58 1.09 -8.30 0.95
N TYR A 59 2.05 -7.40 1.21
CA TYR A 59 3.05 -7.59 2.25
C TYR A 59 2.40 -7.90 3.61
N ILE A 60 1.36 -7.13 3.98
CA ILE A 60 0.59 -7.35 5.20
C ILE A 60 -0.21 -8.65 5.13
N ALA A 61 -0.87 -8.93 4.01
CA ALA A 61 -1.66 -10.15 3.82
C ALA A 61 -0.83 -11.42 3.98
N ALA A 62 0.44 -11.41 3.56
CA ALA A 62 1.38 -12.52 3.71
C ALA A 62 1.67 -12.90 5.16
N ALA A 63 1.32 -12.04 6.15
CA ALA A 63 1.40 -12.38 7.57
C ALA A 63 0.25 -13.27 8.06
N ALA A 64 -0.84 -13.43 7.30
CA ALA A 64 -1.99 -14.23 7.67
C ALA A 64 -1.71 -15.75 7.57
N ASP A 65 -2.58 -16.57 8.17
CA ASP A 65 -2.55 -18.01 8.01
C ASP A 65 -3.07 -18.41 6.63
N GLU A 66 -4.17 -17.76 6.20
CA GLU A 66 -4.81 -17.99 4.92
C GLU A 66 -5.27 -16.65 4.32
N ILE A 67 -5.30 -16.59 2.99
CA ILE A 67 -5.69 -15.41 2.21
C ILE A 67 -6.86 -15.77 1.30
N TYR A 68 -7.93 -15.00 1.39
CA TYR A 68 -9.15 -15.14 0.59
C TYR A 68 -9.36 -13.89 -0.26
N ALA A 69 -9.96 -14.06 -1.44
CA ALA A 69 -10.26 -12.96 -2.36
C ALA A 69 -11.57 -13.22 -3.12
N ASP A 70 -12.14 -12.19 -3.72
CA ASP A 70 -13.08 -12.38 -4.83
C ASP A 70 -12.31 -12.70 -6.11
N LYS A 71 -12.94 -13.39 -7.06
CA LYS A 71 -12.34 -13.72 -8.35
C LYS A 71 -11.83 -12.49 -9.13
N ALA A 72 -12.48 -11.35 -8.95
CA ALA A 72 -12.15 -10.08 -9.58
C ALA A 72 -11.22 -9.18 -8.73
N SER A 73 -10.93 -9.54 -7.49
CA SER A 73 -9.98 -8.79 -6.64
C SER A 73 -8.61 -8.69 -7.29
N LEU A 74 -7.94 -7.57 -7.14
CA LEU A 74 -6.57 -7.37 -7.64
C LEU A 74 -5.57 -7.72 -6.54
N VAL A 75 -4.62 -8.62 -6.85
CA VAL A 75 -3.63 -9.12 -5.88
C VAL A 75 -2.21 -9.08 -6.45
N GLY A 76 -1.21 -9.05 -5.60
CA GLY A 76 0.20 -9.11 -6.02
C GLY A 76 0.87 -7.75 -6.02
N SER A 77 1.33 -7.27 -7.18
CA SER A 77 2.21 -6.10 -7.28
C SER A 77 3.41 -6.21 -6.33
N ILE A 78 4.06 -7.41 -6.35
CA ILE A 78 5.22 -7.69 -5.50
C ILE A 78 6.44 -7.06 -6.15
N GLY A 79 6.59 -5.78 -5.89
CA GLY A 79 7.64 -4.94 -6.46
C GLY A 79 7.81 -3.67 -5.65
N VAL A 80 8.89 -2.95 -5.93
CA VAL A 80 9.22 -1.66 -5.31
C VAL A 80 9.50 -0.65 -6.41
N LEU A 81 9.00 0.54 -6.27
CA LEU A 81 9.29 1.64 -7.18
C LEU A 81 9.70 2.89 -6.43
N MET A 82 10.57 3.66 -7.06
CA MET A 82 10.83 5.06 -6.72
C MET A 82 10.61 5.87 -7.99
N ASN A 83 9.77 6.88 -7.92
CA ASN A 83 9.53 7.77 -9.06
C ASN A 83 9.83 9.23 -8.70
N GLY A 84 10.12 10.02 -9.71
CA GLY A 84 10.37 11.44 -9.59
C GLY A 84 10.36 12.11 -10.98
N PHE A 85 10.41 13.42 -10.98
CA PHE A 85 10.48 14.23 -12.21
C PHE A 85 11.82 14.95 -12.27
N GLY A 86 12.34 15.18 -13.48
CA GLY A 86 13.50 16.03 -13.72
C GLY A 86 13.09 17.30 -14.46
N PHE A 87 13.47 18.47 -13.94
CA PHE A 87 13.08 19.77 -14.46
C PHE A 87 14.26 20.56 -15.06
N VAL A 88 15.46 19.97 -15.17
CA VAL A 88 16.67 20.65 -15.68
C VAL A 88 16.41 21.30 -17.04
N GLY A 89 15.93 20.55 -18.01
CA GLY A 89 15.67 21.09 -19.35
C GLY A 89 14.53 22.13 -19.40
N THR A 90 13.63 22.13 -18.43
CA THR A 90 12.59 23.16 -18.30
C THR A 90 13.19 24.45 -17.75
N MET A 91 14.05 24.36 -16.74
CA MET A 91 14.75 25.52 -16.19
C MET A 91 15.63 26.21 -17.25
N ASP A 92 16.39 25.42 -18.02
CA ASP A 92 17.22 25.94 -19.12
C ASP A 92 16.40 26.72 -20.11
N LYS A 93 15.24 26.21 -20.53
CA LYS A 93 14.33 26.91 -21.47
C LYS A 93 13.72 28.20 -20.91
N LEU A 94 13.55 28.27 -19.60
CA LEU A 94 12.98 29.41 -18.90
C LEU A 94 14.05 30.41 -18.41
N GLY A 95 15.33 30.12 -18.63
CA GLY A 95 16.44 30.93 -18.12
C GLY A 95 16.56 30.95 -16.59
N VAL A 96 16.12 29.91 -15.92
CA VAL A 96 16.16 29.78 -14.46
C VAL A 96 17.45 29.11 -14.05
N GLU A 97 18.25 29.80 -13.24
CA GLU A 97 19.50 29.26 -12.65
C GLU A 97 19.25 28.62 -11.28
N ARG A 98 19.75 27.40 -11.10
CA ARG A 98 19.76 26.74 -9.80
C ARG A 98 21.03 27.04 -9.03
N ARG A 99 20.90 27.56 -7.82
CA ARG A 99 22.03 27.86 -6.92
C ARG A 99 21.97 26.91 -5.72
N LEU A 100 22.50 25.70 -5.90
CA LEU A 100 22.54 24.65 -4.89
C LEU A 100 23.89 24.67 -4.15
N ILE A 101 23.83 24.78 -2.82
CA ILE A 101 24.98 24.66 -1.93
C ILE A 101 24.70 23.50 -0.96
N THR A 102 25.58 22.50 -0.90
CA THR A 102 25.41 21.34 -0.04
C THR A 102 26.66 21.06 0.77
N ALA A 103 26.49 20.48 1.93
CA ALA A 103 27.54 19.79 2.67
C ALA A 103 27.25 18.29 2.65
N GLY A 104 28.23 17.51 2.19
CA GLY A 104 28.07 16.09 1.87
C GLY A 104 27.89 15.85 0.37
N GLU A 105 28.74 15.01 -0.21
CA GLU A 105 28.86 14.78 -1.65
C GLU A 105 27.53 14.32 -2.31
N HIS A 106 26.76 13.47 -1.61
CA HIS A 106 25.52 12.88 -2.11
C HIS A 106 24.26 13.54 -1.52
N LYS A 107 24.39 14.70 -0.85
CA LYS A 107 23.24 15.32 -0.16
C LYS A 107 22.11 15.75 -1.09
N ALA A 108 22.42 16.03 -2.35
CA ALA A 108 21.48 16.40 -3.39
C ALA A 108 21.12 15.22 -4.32
N MET A 109 21.32 13.99 -3.86
CA MET A 109 20.92 12.80 -4.61
C MET A 109 19.43 12.86 -4.97
N MET A 110 19.10 12.54 -6.24
CA MET A 110 17.73 12.57 -6.77
C MET A 110 17.06 13.96 -6.76
N ASP A 111 17.82 15.04 -6.63
CA ASP A 111 17.28 16.40 -6.76
C ASP A 111 16.67 16.61 -8.16
N PRO A 112 15.37 16.97 -8.27
CA PRO A 112 14.67 17.07 -9.56
C PRO A 112 15.16 18.24 -10.43
N PHE A 113 15.91 19.17 -9.85
CA PHE A 113 16.41 20.37 -10.54
C PHE A 113 17.90 20.29 -10.87
N SER A 114 18.54 19.14 -10.64
CA SER A 114 19.93 18.88 -11.00
C SER A 114 20.03 17.67 -11.94
N PRO A 115 21.07 17.59 -12.78
CA PRO A 115 21.30 16.40 -13.60
C PRO A 115 21.47 15.15 -12.74
N LEU A 116 20.78 14.06 -13.13
CA LEU A 116 20.88 12.79 -12.44
C LEU A 116 22.27 12.17 -12.66
N LYS A 117 23.04 12.01 -11.60
CA LYS A 117 24.33 11.34 -11.63
C LYS A 117 24.16 9.83 -11.72
N LYS A 118 25.02 9.16 -12.49
CA LYS A 118 24.97 7.72 -12.69
C LYS A 118 25.16 6.94 -11.38
N ASP A 119 26.07 7.39 -10.54
CA ASP A 119 26.40 6.72 -9.27
C ASP A 119 25.24 6.87 -8.26
N ASP A 120 24.60 8.05 -8.20
CA ASP A 120 23.43 8.27 -7.38
C ASP A 120 22.27 7.37 -7.82
N LYS A 121 22.03 7.26 -9.15
CA LYS A 121 21.03 6.35 -9.71
C LYS A 121 21.33 4.89 -9.33
N GLN A 122 22.58 4.44 -9.45
CA GLN A 122 22.97 3.08 -9.12
C GLN A 122 22.78 2.79 -7.62
N HIS A 123 23.17 3.72 -6.76
CA HIS A 123 22.96 3.59 -5.33
C HIS A 123 21.48 3.44 -4.97
N MET A 124 20.62 4.27 -5.57
CA MET A 124 19.16 4.18 -5.35
C MET A 124 18.57 2.88 -5.90
N GLN A 125 19.08 2.40 -7.06
CA GLN A 125 18.66 1.11 -7.62
C GLN A 125 18.98 -0.03 -6.64
N ASN A 126 20.19 -0.09 -6.14
CA ASN A 126 20.59 -1.12 -5.16
C ASN A 126 19.68 -1.09 -3.92
N MET A 127 19.35 0.11 -3.44
CA MET A 127 18.49 0.29 -2.27
C MET A 127 17.05 -0.24 -2.49
N ILE A 128 16.46 0.01 -3.66
CA ILE A 128 15.13 -0.53 -3.97
C ILE A 128 15.15 -2.02 -4.25
N ASP A 129 16.26 -2.55 -4.80
CA ASP A 129 16.45 -3.98 -5.00
C ASP A 129 16.53 -4.72 -3.65
N ASP A 130 17.22 -4.16 -2.65
CA ASP A 130 17.27 -4.70 -1.29
C ASP A 130 15.87 -4.73 -0.65
N VAL A 131 15.10 -3.65 -0.77
CA VAL A 131 13.73 -3.59 -0.25
C VAL A 131 12.82 -4.59 -0.98
N HIS A 132 13.00 -4.75 -2.29
CA HIS A 132 12.29 -5.75 -3.08
C HIS A 132 12.62 -7.17 -2.63
N GLN A 133 13.89 -7.47 -2.39
CA GLN A 133 14.30 -8.78 -1.88
C GLN A 133 13.71 -9.07 -0.49
N GLN A 134 13.61 -8.07 0.39
CA GLN A 134 12.90 -8.20 1.67
C GLN A 134 11.44 -8.57 1.46
N PHE A 135 10.75 -7.92 0.53
CA PHE A 135 9.36 -8.23 0.20
C PHE A 135 9.20 -9.66 -0.35
N ILE A 136 10.05 -10.07 -1.28
CA ILE A 136 10.08 -11.45 -1.81
C ILE A 136 10.21 -12.47 -0.67
N ASN A 137 11.14 -12.21 0.26
CA ASN A 137 11.38 -13.11 1.40
C ASN A 137 10.14 -13.22 2.32
N VAL A 138 9.47 -12.09 2.59
CA VAL A 138 8.23 -12.07 3.37
C VAL A 138 7.13 -12.90 2.69
N VAL A 139 6.95 -12.74 1.39
CA VAL A 139 5.95 -13.51 0.64
C VAL A 139 6.30 -15.00 0.64
N LYS A 140 7.55 -15.36 0.38
CA LYS A 140 8.02 -16.75 0.45
C LYS A 140 7.81 -17.36 1.83
N GLN A 141 8.10 -16.64 2.90
CA GLN A 141 7.85 -17.10 4.27
C GLN A 141 6.36 -17.27 4.59
N GLY A 142 5.54 -16.35 4.11
CA GLY A 142 4.11 -16.36 4.37
C GLY A 142 3.35 -17.41 3.57
N ARG A 143 3.75 -17.62 2.33
CA ARG A 143 3.07 -18.54 1.41
C ARG A 143 3.68 -19.96 1.40
N GLY A 144 5.00 -20.08 1.61
CA GLY A 144 5.70 -21.38 1.61
C GLY A 144 5.46 -22.18 0.33
N ASP A 145 5.19 -23.46 0.46
CA ASP A 145 4.99 -24.40 -0.64
C ASP A 145 3.70 -24.17 -1.47
N ARG A 146 2.87 -23.21 -1.02
CA ARG A 146 1.67 -22.80 -1.78
C ARG A 146 2.02 -22.03 -3.06
N LEU A 147 3.15 -21.32 -3.08
CA LEU A 147 3.58 -20.60 -4.27
C LEU A 147 3.89 -21.55 -5.41
N LYS A 148 3.44 -21.17 -6.61
CA LYS A 148 3.76 -21.88 -7.84
C LYS A 148 4.94 -21.24 -8.52
N ASP A 149 5.71 -22.04 -9.23
CA ASP A 149 6.82 -21.53 -10.02
C ASP A 149 6.29 -20.69 -11.20
N ASN A 150 6.60 -19.39 -11.14
CA ASN A 150 6.24 -18.44 -12.18
C ASN A 150 7.28 -17.31 -12.17
N PRO A 151 7.98 -17.06 -13.29
CA PRO A 151 9.04 -16.05 -13.38
C PRO A 151 8.55 -14.62 -13.11
N ASP A 152 7.27 -14.36 -13.37
CA ASP A 152 6.68 -13.03 -13.20
C ASP A 152 6.08 -12.79 -11.82
N LEU A 153 6.11 -13.79 -10.93
CA LEU A 153 5.46 -13.72 -9.62
C LEU A 153 5.95 -12.54 -8.77
N PHE A 154 7.23 -12.22 -8.90
CA PHE A 154 7.92 -11.15 -8.17
C PHE A 154 8.32 -9.97 -9.07
N SER A 155 7.73 -9.85 -10.25
CA SER A 155 8.04 -8.79 -11.22
C SER A 155 7.30 -7.47 -10.99
N GLY A 156 6.41 -7.42 -9.99
CA GLY A 156 5.52 -6.28 -9.75
C GLY A 156 4.19 -6.34 -10.49
N LEU A 157 3.91 -7.43 -11.21
CA LEU A 157 2.62 -7.63 -11.87
C LEU A 157 1.48 -7.79 -10.88
N VAL A 158 0.28 -7.43 -11.34
CA VAL A 158 -0.99 -7.58 -10.62
C VAL A 158 -1.79 -8.69 -11.30
N TRP A 159 -2.46 -9.48 -10.50
CA TRP A 159 -3.26 -10.62 -10.91
C TRP A 159 -4.70 -10.45 -10.42
N ASN A 160 -5.68 -11.05 -11.09
CA ASN A 160 -7.00 -11.19 -10.52
C ASN A 160 -7.04 -12.32 -9.47
N GLY A 161 -8.11 -12.40 -8.67
CA GLY A 161 -8.22 -13.37 -7.59
C GLY A 161 -8.14 -14.82 -8.06
N ASP A 162 -8.78 -15.17 -9.20
CA ASP A 162 -8.69 -16.52 -9.79
C ASP A 162 -7.23 -16.90 -10.09
N LYS A 163 -6.51 -16.00 -10.76
CA LYS A 163 -5.09 -16.22 -11.06
C LYS A 163 -4.23 -16.21 -9.80
N GLY A 164 -4.62 -15.42 -8.81
CA GLY A 164 -3.99 -15.42 -7.48
C GLY A 164 -4.07 -16.79 -6.80
N VAL A 165 -5.19 -17.50 -6.93
CA VAL A 165 -5.33 -18.88 -6.41
C VAL A 165 -4.42 -19.83 -7.19
N GLU A 166 -4.43 -19.78 -8.53
CA GLU A 166 -3.55 -20.62 -9.35
C GLU A 166 -2.06 -20.43 -9.03
N LEU A 167 -1.64 -19.20 -8.76
CA LEU A 167 -0.26 -18.83 -8.43
C LEU A 167 0.11 -19.10 -6.96
N GLY A 168 -0.85 -19.46 -6.13
CA GLY A 168 -0.64 -19.67 -4.70
C GLY A 168 -0.50 -18.37 -3.89
N LEU A 169 -0.85 -17.22 -4.48
CA LEU A 169 -0.92 -15.94 -3.77
C LEU A 169 -2.17 -15.84 -2.89
N VAL A 170 -3.23 -16.55 -3.25
CA VAL A 170 -4.51 -16.65 -2.54
C VAL A 170 -4.79 -18.13 -2.25
N ASP A 171 -5.38 -18.45 -1.10
CA ASP A 171 -5.69 -19.83 -0.75
C ASP A 171 -7.01 -20.32 -1.38
N ALA A 172 -8.04 -19.44 -1.36
CA ALA A 172 -9.33 -19.75 -1.96
C ALA A 172 -10.14 -18.47 -2.23
N LEU A 173 -11.22 -18.61 -3.00
CA LEU A 173 -12.18 -17.55 -3.20
C LEU A 173 -13.17 -17.49 -2.03
N GLY A 174 -13.46 -16.29 -1.53
CA GLY A 174 -14.41 -16.11 -0.43
C GLY A 174 -14.46 -14.69 0.12
N SER A 175 -15.65 -14.30 0.57
CA SER A 175 -15.89 -13.04 1.26
C SER A 175 -15.63 -13.16 2.77
N SER A 176 -15.60 -12.03 3.49
CA SER A 176 -15.48 -12.03 4.95
C SER A 176 -16.61 -12.82 5.63
N SER A 177 -17.84 -12.73 5.09
CA SER A 177 -18.98 -13.50 5.62
C SER A 177 -18.82 -15.00 5.35
N TYR A 178 -18.30 -15.39 4.18
CA TYR A 178 -17.99 -16.77 3.88
C TYR A 178 -16.92 -17.33 4.84
N VAL A 179 -15.82 -16.60 5.01
CA VAL A 179 -14.73 -17.00 5.92
C VAL A 179 -15.23 -17.13 7.36
N ALA A 180 -16.05 -16.19 7.83
CA ALA A 180 -16.63 -16.25 9.17
C ALA A 180 -17.50 -17.50 9.36
N ARG A 181 -18.40 -17.77 8.43
CA ARG A 181 -19.39 -18.83 8.53
C ARG A 181 -18.81 -20.20 8.24
N GLU A 182 -18.12 -20.37 7.11
CA GLU A 182 -17.73 -21.69 6.59
C GLU A 182 -16.31 -22.10 7.04
N VAL A 183 -15.40 -21.13 7.27
CA VAL A 183 -14.01 -21.42 7.63
C VAL A 183 -13.78 -21.35 9.14
N ILE A 184 -14.26 -20.29 9.78
CA ILE A 184 -14.12 -20.07 11.22
C ILE A 184 -15.23 -20.80 12.00
N GLY A 185 -16.39 -21.02 11.39
CA GLY A 185 -17.57 -21.60 12.05
C GLY A 185 -18.22 -20.63 13.05
N ALA A 186 -18.18 -19.33 12.78
CA ALA A 186 -18.73 -18.26 13.61
C ALA A 186 -19.37 -17.17 12.74
N GLU A 187 -20.70 -17.16 12.67
CA GLU A 187 -21.42 -16.18 11.83
C GLU A 187 -21.33 -14.74 12.33
N LYS A 188 -21.23 -14.56 13.66
CA LYS A 188 -21.20 -13.22 14.26
C LYS A 188 -19.82 -12.57 14.07
N ILE A 189 -19.78 -11.54 13.25
CA ILE A 189 -18.60 -10.70 13.04
C ILE A 189 -18.68 -9.49 13.98
N VAL A 190 -17.61 -9.26 14.75
CA VAL A 190 -17.43 -8.05 15.56
C VAL A 190 -16.38 -7.17 14.90
N ASP A 191 -16.75 -5.93 14.57
CA ASP A 191 -15.85 -4.97 13.93
C ASP A 191 -15.01 -4.23 14.97
N TYR A 192 -13.70 -4.53 14.98
CA TYR A 192 -12.68 -3.87 15.81
C TYR A 192 -11.96 -2.72 15.10
N THR A 193 -12.40 -2.33 13.91
CA THR A 193 -11.77 -1.23 13.16
C THR A 193 -11.96 0.09 13.92
N PRO A 194 -10.88 0.82 14.21
CA PRO A 194 -10.99 2.14 14.85
C PRO A 194 -11.82 3.08 13.95
N ARG A 195 -12.87 3.61 14.50
CA ARG A 195 -13.68 4.63 13.80
C ARG A 195 -13.09 5.99 14.09
N ALA A 196 -12.83 6.77 13.06
CA ALA A 196 -12.49 8.18 13.23
C ALA A 196 -13.60 8.88 14.02
N ASN A 197 -13.25 9.66 15.04
CA ASN A 197 -14.20 10.42 15.82
C ASN A 197 -15.06 11.30 14.92
N PHE A 198 -16.30 11.53 15.31
CA PHE A 198 -17.24 12.37 14.54
C PHE A 198 -16.66 13.76 14.26
N ILE A 199 -15.91 14.30 15.21
CA ILE A 199 -15.21 15.60 15.11
C ILE A 199 -14.15 15.56 13.99
N ASP A 200 -13.36 14.48 13.89
CA ASP A 200 -12.32 14.34 12.83
C ASP A 200 -12.96 14.21 11.45
N ARG A 201 -14.06 13.49 11.34
CA ARG A 201 -14.82 13.38 10.09
C ARG A 201 -15.39 14.73 9.66
N PHE A 202 -15.96 15.48 10.60
CA PHE A 202 -16.51 16.81 10.35
C PHE A 202 -15.44 17.82 9.97
N ALA A 203 -14.29 17.81 10.67
CA ALA A 203 -13.14 18.67 10.36
C ALA A 203 -12.56 18.38 8.97
N ASN A 204 -12.42 17.11 8.60
CA ASN A 204 -11.96 16.70 7.27
C ASN A 204 -12.95 17.10 6.16
N GLN A 205 -14.25 17.02 6.43
CA GLN A 205 -15.30 17.39 5.48
C GLN A 205 -15.37 18.92 5.31
N LEU A 206 -15.22 19.69 6.38
CA LEU A 206 -15.11 21.16 6.34
C LEU A 206 -13.84 21.60 5.62
N GLY A 207 -12.68 20.99 5.90
CA GLY A 207 -11.42 21.28 5.23
C GLY A 207 -11.48 21.04 3.73
N ALA A 208 -12.05 19.92 3.29
CA ALA A 208 -12.25 19.61 1.87
C ALA A 208 -13.22 20.59 1.18
N SER A 209 -14.30 20.98 1.88
CA SER A 209 -15.28 21.96 1.37
C SER A 209 -14.68 23.36 1.26
N PHE A 210 -13.88 23.77 2.25
CA PHE A 210 -13.17 25.04 2.24
C PHE A 210 -12.12 25.11 1.13
N ALA A 211 -11.32 24.04 0.95
CA ALA A 211 -10.35 23.94 -0.15
C ALA A 211 -11.04 24.02 -1.52
N LYS A 212 -12.19 23.36 -1.69
CA LYS A 212 -12.97 23.39 -2.92
C LYS A 212 -13.55 24.80 -3.18
N MET A 213 -14.03 25.48 -2.16
CA MET A 213 -14.52 26.86 -2.24
C MET A 213 -13.40 27.84 -2.60
N MET A 214 -12.22 27.73 -2.00
CA MET A 214 -11.04 28.53 -2.33
C MET A 214 -10.62 28.34 -3.80
N MET A 215 -10.56 27.09 -4.28
CA MET A 215 -10.26 26.80 -5.69
C MET A 215 -11.29 27.40 -6.66
N GLN A 216 -12.57 27.34 -6.32
CA GLN A 216 -13.63 27.95 -7.15
C GLN A 216 -13.52 29.47 -7.17
N THR A 217 -13.21 30.11 -6.05
CA THR A 217 -13.09 31.56 -5.95
C THR A 217 -11.86 32.08 -6.70
N LEU A 218 -10.72 31.38 -6.62
CA LEU A 218 -9.51 31.72 -7.37
C LEU A 218 -9.68 31.48 -8.88
N GLY A 219 -10.30 30.38 -9.28
CA GLY A 219 -10.60 30.09 -10.69
C GLY A 219 -11.60 31.05 -11.31
N SER A 220 -12.56 31.59 -10.54
CA SER A 220 -13.50 32.61 -11.04
C SER A 220 -12.88 34.01 -11.21
N GLN A 221 -11.86 34.34 -10.39
CA GLN A 221 -11.11 35.59 -10.57
C GLN A 221 -10.24 35.59 -11.83
N GLU A 222 -9.62 34.47 -12.20
CA GLU A 222 -8.87 34.37 -13.46
C GLU A 222 -9.78 34.49 -14.69
N MET A 223 -11.00 33.97 -14.65
CA MET A 223 -11.96 34.14 -15.75
C MET A 223 -12.48 35.60 -15.85
N ALA A 224 -12.69 36.29 -14.74
CA ALA A 224 -13.14 37.66 -14.73
C ALA A 224 -12.10 38.63 -15.30
N MET A 225 -10.80 38.41 -15.10
CA MET A 225 -9.74 39.20 -15.67
C MET A 225 -9.53 39.00 -17.19
N ARG A 226 -10.02 37.92 -17.78
CA ARG A 226 -9.93 37.69 -19.25
C ARG A 226 -11.00 38.40 -20.08
N TYR A 227 -12.00 39.00 -19.44
CA TYR A 227 -13.13 39.69 -20.11
C TYR A 227 -13.25 41.19 -19.82
N LEU A 228 -12.17 41.84 -19.35
CA LEU A 228 -12.15 43.31 -19.29
C LEU A 228 -11.84 43.83 -20.69
N PRO A 229 -12.74 44.60 -21.34
CA PRO A 229 -12.45 45.25 -22.60
C PRO A 229 -11.47 46.40 -22.35
N TYR A 230 -10.52 46.57 -23.27
CA TYR A 230 -9.60 47.70 -23.33
C TYR A 230 -10.33 48.98 -23.63
#